data_97af2303b3ea812f1a3d181419438e60
#
_entry.id   97af2303b3ea812f1a3d181419438e60
#
_cell.length_a   1.000
_cell.length_b   1.000
_cell.length_c   1.000
_cell.angle_alpha   90.00
_cell.angle_beta   90.00
_cell.angle_gamma   90.00
#
_symmetry.space_group_name_H-M   'P 1'
#
loop_
_entity.id
_entity.type
_entity.pdbx_description
1 polymer ?
#
loop_
_entity_poly.entity_id
_entity_poly.type
_entity_poly.pdbx_seq_one_letter_code
_entity_poly.pdbx_strand_id
1 'polypeptide(L)'
;ATTFAAGNQPTTAKWDGNINVTKLSKYLNLSADQHEEVANICDYFSTQMERATTAKKDQKKKLHNAVYGNLKLMRKALTDKQYAEYARVLNVTLQNKGIEMK
;
A
#
# COMPACT_ATOMS: atom_id res chain seq x y z
N ALA A 1 1.68 -22.26 -12.80
CA ALA A 1 1.33 -21.73 -12.81
C ALA A 1 1.13 -21.30 -12.86
N THR A 2 1.07 -21.20 -12.97
CA THR A 2 0.63 -20.64 -13.05
C THR A 2 0.18 -20.11 -13.12
N THR A 3 0.23 -20.03 -13.33
CA THR A 3 -0.30 -19.36 -13.39
C THR A 3 -0.91 -19.05 -13.31
N PHE A 4 -0.87 -18.97 -13.43
CA PHE A 4 -1.61 -18.48 -13.39
C PHE A 4 -2.18 -18.01 -13.47
N ALA A 5 -2.17 -18.30 -13.78
CA ALA A 5 -2.74 -17.89 -13.88
C ALA A 5 -3.09 -17.30 -13.93
N ALA A 6 -3.13 -17.14 -14.14
CA ALA A 6 -3.50 -16.55 -14.17
C ALA A 6 -4.07 -15.94 -14.36
N GLY A 7 -3.74 -16.08 -14.48
CA GLY A 7 -4.28 -14.95 -14.82
C GLY A 7 -5.53 -14.63 -15.15
N ASN A 8 -6.04 -15.36 -15.26
CA ASN A 8 -7.38 -15.13 -15.40
C ASN A 8 -8.03 -14.45 -14.28
N GLN A 9 -7.31 -13.64 -13.56
CA GLN A 9 -7.90 -12.93 -12.47
C GLN A 9 -8.54 -11.69 -12.99
N PRO A 10 -9.82 -11.64 -13.17
CA PRO A 10 -10.49 -10.46 -13.64
C PRO A 10 -10.51 -9.37 -12.59
N THR A 11 -10.32 -9.74 -11.34
CA THR A 11 -10.35 -8.77 -10.27
C THR A 11 -9.06 -8.83 -9.51
N THR A 12 -8.86 -7.84 -8.66
CA THR A 12 -7.68 -7.76 -7.81
C THR A 12 -7.67 -8.93 -6.82
N ALA A 13 -6.56 -9.61 -6.74
CA ALA A 13 -6.40 -10.68 -5.79
C ALA A 13 -6.34 -10.11 -4.38
N LYS A 14 -6.55 -10.97 -3.41
CA LYS A 14 -6.44 -10.57 -2.01
C LYS A 14 -5.06 -9.98 -1.75
N TRP A 15 -5.02 -8.91 -0.99
CA TRP A 15 -3.78 -8.22 -0.68
C TRP A 15 -2.90 -9.11 0.22
N ASP A 16 -1.73 -9.42 -0.29
CA ASP A 16 -0.76 -10.20 0.49
C ASP A 16 0.60 -9.51 0.51
N GLY A 17 0.68 -8.31 -0.04
CA GLY A 17 1.93 -7.58 -0.13
C GLY A 17 2.09 -6.61 1.01
N ASN A 18 2.62 -7.06 2.11
CA ASN A 18 2.89 -6.18 3.23
C ASN A 18 4.11 -5.33 2.95
N ILE A 19 4.04 -4.07 3.33
CA ILE A 19 5.17 -3.17 3.20
C ILE A 19 6.18 -3.54 4.26
N ASN A 20 7.43 -3.78 3.83
CA ASN A 20 8.50 -4.08 4.78
C ASN A 20 8.98 -2.76 5.38
N VAL A 21 8.53 -2.49 6.59
CA VAL A 21 8.82 -1.21 7.25
C VAL A 21 10.30 -1.02 7.52
N THR A 22 11.02 -2.10 7.83
CA THR A 22 12.45 -2.00 8.09
C THR A 22 13.21 -1.53 6.85
N LYS A 23 12.89 -2.11 5.70
CA LYS A 23 13.51 -1.69 4.44
C LYS A 23 13.08 -0.29 4.06
N LEU A 24 11.81 0.03 4.24
CA LEU A 24 11.29 1.35 3.94
C LEU A 24 11.95 2.41 4.82
N SER A 25 12.12 2.09 6.09
CA SER A 25 12.75 2.98 7.05
C SER A 25 14.17 3.34 6.60
N LYS A 26 14.91 2.34 6.13
CA LYS A 26 16.27 2.57 5.63
C LYS A 26 16.26 3.39 4.34
N TYR A 27 15.35 3.07 3.44
CA TYR A 27 15.26 3.77 2.18
C TYR A 27 14.89 5.24 2.35
N LEU A 28 13.96 5.53 3.25
CA LEU A 28 13.51 6.89 3.51
C LEU A 28 14.34 7.59 4.60
N ASN A 29 15.21 6.85 5.27
CA ASN A 29 16.04 7.39 6.35
C ASN A 29 15.18 7.97 7.46
N LEU A 30 14.26 7.17 7.97
CA LEU A 30 13.30 7.60 8.99
C LEU A 30 13.95 7.73 10.35
N SER A 31 13.47 8.71 11.14
CA SER A 31 13.85 8.80 12.55
C SER A 31 13.13 7.70 13.33
N ALA A 32 13.51 7.51 14.59
CA ALA A 32 12.87 6.50 15.43
C ALA A 32 11.37 6.77 15.59
N ASP A 33 11.00 8.02 15.80
CA ASP A 33 9.59 8.39 15.93
C ASP A 33 8.83 8.16 14.64
N GLN A 34 9.44 8.51 13.50
CA GLN A 34 8.83 8.27 12.20
C GLN A 34 8.66 6.78 11.94
N HIS A 35 9.67 5.98 12.33
CA HIS A 35 9.61 4.53 12.11
C HIS A 35 8.38 3.94 12.80
N GLU A 36 8.15 4.31 14.05
CA GLU A 36 7.01 3.79 14.80
C GLU A 36 5.69 4.23 14.16
N GLU A 37 5.60 5.50 13.80
CA GLU A 37 4.39 6.02 13.19
C GLU A 37 4.11 5.38 11.84
N VAL A 38 5.15 5.22 11.02
CA VAL A 38 5.02 4.59 9.72
C VAL A 38 4.63 3.12 9.87
N ALA A 39 5.20 2.43 10.87
CA ALA A 39 4.84 1.04 11.12
C ALA A 39 3.36 0.90 11.44
N ASN A 40 2.82 1.81 12.26
CA ASN A 40 1.41 1.79 12.61
C ASN A 40 0.53 2.09 11.39
N ILE A 41 0.94 3.03 10.56
CA ILE A 41 0.21 3.38 9.35
C ILE A 41 0.19 2.20 8.38
N CYS A 42 1.33 1.54 8.21
CA CYS A 42 1.43 0.39 7.31
C CYS A 42 0.57 -0.77 7.78
N ASP A 43 0.52 -0.98 9.09
CA ASP A 43 -0.31 -2.03 9.67
C ASP A 43 -1.79 -1.77 9.39
N TYR A 44 -2.22 -0.54 9.61
CA TYR A 44 -3.58 -0.13 9.33
C TYR A 44 -3.90 -0.26 7.82
N PHE A 45 -2.95 0.18 6.98
CA PHE A 45 -3.10 0.09 5.54
C PHE A 45 -3.26 -1.36 5.09
N SER A 46 -2.46 -2.27 5.64
CA SER A 46 -2.54 -3.68 5.31
C SER A 46 -3.93 -4.23 5.60
N THR A 47 -4.50 -3.86 6.76
CA THR A 47 -5.85 -4.28 7.12
C THR A 47 -6.88 -3.72 6.14
N GLN A 48 -6.77 -2.44 5.79
CA GLN A 48 -7.71 -1.82 4.87
C GLN A 48 -7.61 -2.43 3.48
N MET A 49 -6.40 -2.71 3.02
CA MET A 49 -6.21 -3.33 1.70
C MET A 49 -6.75 -4.74 1.66
N GLU A 50 -6.58 -5.50 2.74
CA GLU A 50 -7.13 -6.84 2.81
C GLU A 50 -8.65 -6.80 2.70
N ARG A 51 -9.28 -5.89 3.41
CA ARG A 51 -10.74 -5.73 3.33
C ARG A 51 -11.18 -5.30 1.94
N ALA A 52 -10.44 -4.38 1.34
CA ALA A 52 -10.79 -3.86 0.02
C ALA A 52 -10.66 -4.93 -1.06
N THR A 53 -9.57 -5.72 -1.01
CA THR A 53 -9.33 -6.72 -2.04
C THR A 53 -10.24 -7.94 -1.92
N THR A 54 -10.86 -8.13 -0.77
CA THR A 54 -11.82 -9.22 -0.59
C THR A 54 -13.27 -8.77 -0.68
N ALA A 55 -13.50 -7.48 -0.89
CA ALA A 55 -14.84 -6.93 -0.97
C ALA A 55 -15.53 -7.40 -2.26
N LYS A 56 -16.83 -7.68 -2.18
CA LYS A 56 -17.61 -8.09 -3.33
C LYS A 56 -18.29 -6.91 -4.01
N LYS A 57 -18.48 -5.81 -3.28
CA LYS A 57 -19.11 -4.62 -3.82
C LYS A 57 -18.18 -3.44 -3.62
N ASP A 58 -18.19 -2.52 -4.59
CA ASP A 58 -17.43 -1.28 -4.50
C ASP A 58 -15.95 -1.50 -4.22
N GLN A 59 -15.40 -2.59 -4.74
CA GLN A 59 -14.01 -2.95 -4.50
C GLN A 59 -13.07 -1.83 -4.93
N LYS A 60 -13.29 -1.28 -6.12
CA LYS A 60 -12.43 -0.22 -6.63
C LYS A 60 -12.47 1.01 -5.74
N LYS A 61 -13.67 1.38 -5.29
CA LYS A 61 -13.83 2.52 -4.40
C LYS A 61 -13.13 2.28 -3.07
N LYS A 62 -13.27 1.08 -2.53
CA LYS A 62 -12.62 0.74 -1.26
C LYS A 62 -11.11 0.72 -1.38
N LEU A 63 -10.60 0.24 -2.51
CA LEU A 63 -9.17 0.27 -2.77
C LEU A 63 -8.66 1.70 -2.84
N HIS A 64 -9.37 2.57 -3.56
CA HIS A 64 -8.98 3.97 -3.65
C HIS A 64 -8.98 4.62 -2.27
N ASN A 65 -10.02 4.36 -1.48
CA ASN A 65 -10.10 4.95 -0.15
C ASN A 65 -8.96 4.47 0.74
N ALA A 66 -8.61 3.19 0.66
CA ALA A 66 -7.51 2.64 1.45
C ALA A 66 -6.19 3.29 1.06
N VAL A 67 -5.92 3.40 -0.24
CA VAL A 67 -4.66 3.95 -0.71
C VAL A 67 -4.56 5.44 -0.41
N TYR A 68 -5.61 6.20 -0.70
CA TYR A 68 -5.59 7.64 -0.44
C TYR A 68 -5.53 7.94 1.06
N GLY A 69 -6.19 7.11 1.87
CA GLY A 69 -6.08 7.25 3.32
C GLY A 69 -4.66 7.01 3.80
N ASN A 70 -4.00 6.00 3.25
CA ASN A 70 -2.61 5.74 3.56
C ASN A 70 -1.72 6.93 3.19
N LEU A 71 -1.89 7.46 1.98
CA LEU A 71 -1.09 8.58 1.52
C LEU A 71 -1.31 9.81 2.40
N LYS A 72 -2.54 10.03 2.81
CA LYS A 72 -2.86 11.17 3.66
C LYS A 72 -2.16 11.07 5.02
N LEU A 73 -2.17 9.87 5.60
CA LEU A 73 -1.51 9.64 6.89
C LEU A 73 0.02 9.74 6.75
N MET A 74 0.56 9.18 5.69
CA MET A 74 2.00 9.24 5.46
C MET A 74 2.47 10.66 5.23
N ARG A 75 1.66 11.48 4.58
CA ARG A 75 2.04 12.87 4.35
C ARG A 75 2.22 13.62 5.66
N LYS A 76 1.46 13.25 6.68
CA LYS A 76 1.60 13.87 7.99
C LYS A 76 2.82 13.36 8.75
N ALA A 77 3.21 12.12 8.49
CA ALA A 77 4.33 11.49 9.20
C ALA A 77 5.68 11.75 8.56
N LEU A 78 5.70 12.04 7.26
CA LEU A 78 6.92 12.14 6.48
C LEU A 78 7.20 13.58 6.05
N THR A 79 8.46 13.86 5.79
CA THR A 79 8.83 15.12 5.14
C THR A 79 8.37 15.07 3.69
N ASP A 80 8.35 16.23 3.03
CA ASP A 80 7.94 16.29 1.63
C ASP A 80 8.78 15.37 0.74
N LYS A 81 10.08 15.33 0.98
CA LYS A 81 10.97 14.48 0.20
C LYS A 81 10.70 13.01 0.47
N GLN A 82 10.55 12.65 1.74
CA GLN A 82 10.26 11.27 2.12
C GLN A 82 8.92 10.83 1.55
N TYR A 83 7.94 11.71 1.59
CA TYR A 83 6.61 11.40 1.07
C TYR A 83 6.66 11.14 -0.44
N ALA A 84 7.40 11.96 -1.19
CA ALA A 84 7.51 11.77 -2.63
C ALA A 84 8.15 10.42 -2.96
N GLU A 85 9.17 10.04 -2.21
CA GLU A 85 9.82 8.75 -2.40
C GLU A 85 8.91 7.60 -2.01
N TYR A 86 8.16 7.77 -0.91
CA TYR A 86 7.20 6.75 -0.48
C TYR A 86 6.10 6.54 -1.51
N ALA A 87 5.56 7.64 -2.04
CA ALA A 87 4.48 7.54 -3.03
C ALA A 87 4.94 6.78 -4.27
N ARG A 88 6.19 6.97 -4.66
CA ARG A 88 6.74 6.25 -5.79
C ARG A 88 6.83 4.75 -5.51
N VAL A 89 7.33 4.39 -4.32
CA VAL A 89 7.43 2.98 -3.91
C VAL A 89 6.05 2.35 -3.85
N LEU A 90 5.09 3.05 -3.27
CA LEU A 90 3.74 2.53 -3.16
C LEU A 90 3.12 2.31 -4.54
N ASN A 91 3.30 3.24 -5.45
CA ASN A 91 2.76 3.12 -6.80
C ASN A 91 3.33 1.88 -7.51
N VAL A 92 4.63 1.65 -7.39
CA VAL A 92 5.26 0.47 -7.99
C VAL A 92 4.72 -0.80 -7.36
N THR A 93 4.56 -0.80 -6.04
CA THR A 93 4.03 -1.95 -5.32
C THR A 93 2.61 -2.28 -5.80
N LEU A 94 1.78 -1.26 -5.95
CA LEU A 94 0.40 -1.47 -6.42
C LEU A 94 0.38 -2.00 -7.85
N GLN A 95 1.23 -1.47 -8.71
CA GLN A 95 1.31 -1.96 -10.09
C GLN A 95 1.74 -3.42 -10.13
N ASN A 96 2.70 -3.79 -9.30
CA ASN A 96 3.18 -5.17 -9.24
C ASN A 96 2.10 -6.12 -8.76
N LYS A 97 1.15 -5.62 -7.96
CA LYS A 97 0.03 -6.43 -7.48
C LYS A 97 -1.19 -6.35 -8.40
N GLY A 98 -1.08 -5.64 -9.51
CA GLY A 98 -2.19 -5.54 -10.45
C GLY A 98 -3.28 -4.58 -10.03
N ILE A 99 -2.99 -3.67 -9.14
CA ILE A 99 -3.96 -2.70 -8.65
C ILE A 99 -3.79 -1.39 -9.40
N GLU A 100 -4.84 -0.96 -10.07
CA GLU A 100 -4.83 0.31 -10.78
C GLU A 100 -5.53 1.37 -9.96
N MET A 101 -4.92 2.55 -9.91
CA MET A 101 -5.42 3.66 -9.10
C MET A 101 -5.86 4.83 -9.95
N LYS A 102 -6.39 4.57 -11.10
CA LYS A 102 -6.92 5.64 -11.95
C LYS A 102 -8.39 5.87 -11.72
#